data_d65f6509cf8dde25b2717dd5cf35a196
#
_entry.id   d65f6509cf8dde25b2717dd5cf35a196
#
_cell.length_a   1.000
_cell.length_b   1.000
_cell.length_c   1.000
_cell.angle_alpha   90.00
_cell.angle_beta   90.00
_cell.angle_gamma   90.00
#
_symmetry.space_group_name_H-M   'P 1'
#
loop_
_entity.id
_entity.type
_entity.pdbx_description
1 polymer ?
#
loop_
_entity_poly.entity_id
_entity_poly.type
_entity_poly.pdbx_seq_one_letter_code
_entity_poly.pdbx_strand_id
1 'polypeptide(L)'
;MTSYNSVLPLDMGVENPFRSIIPYKPYYFTEHGSAYLADSLEVMKNMPESSVNLIVTSPPYALVYKKEYGNVDANAYVKWFMDFADQFLRVLTEDGSLVINIGGSWNRGKPTRSTYQFELIIELAKKFHL
;
A
#
# COMPACT_ATOMS: atom_id res chain seq x y z
N MET A 1 29.45 9.79 -9.46
CA MET A 1 28.86 10.10 -8.15
C MET A 1 28.16 11.43 -8.31
N THR A 2 26.86 11.43 -8.53
CA THR A 2 26.05 12.65 -8.67
C THR A 2 25.39 12.90 -7.33
N SER A 3 25.89 13.93 -6.62
CA SER A 3 25.30 14.39 -5.37
C SER A 3 23.92 14.98 -5.67
N TYR A 4 22.86 14.31 -5.26
CA TYR A 4 21.55 14.92 -5.18
C TYR A 4 21.58 15.98 -4.08
N ASN A 5 21.70 17.24 -4.46
CA ASN A 5 21.47 18.36 -3.57
C ASN A 5 20.06 18.24 -3.00
N SER A 6 19.98 18.06 -1.70
CA SER A 6 18.74 18.14 -0.94
C SER A 6 18.21 19.57 -1.01
N VAL A 7 17.37 19.85 -2.00
CA VAL A 7 16.53 21.03 -1.95
C VAL A 7 15.54 20.79 -0.82
N LEU A 8 15.78 21.45 0.31
CA LEU A 8 14.79 21.49 1.40
C LEU A 8 13.53 22.17 0.82
N PRO A 9 12.37 21.52 0.86
CA PRO A 9 11.17 22.14 0.37
C PRO A 9 10.88 23.36 1.24
N LEU A 10 10.62 24.50 0.60
CA LEU A 10 10.10 25.70 1.23
C LEU A 10 8.84 25.32 2.03
N ASP A 11 8.79 25.74 3.27
CA ASP A 11 7.61 25.60 4.13
C ASP A 11 6.53 26.55 3.57
N MET A 12 5.69 26.01 2.69
CA MET A 12 4.65 26.75 1.96
C MET A 12 3.39 26.98 2.79
N GLY A 13 3.44 26.73 4.10
CA GLY A 13 2.31 27.04 5.01
C GLY A 13 1.04 26.21 4.78
N VAL A 14 1.08 25.17 3.97
CA VAL A 14 -0.06 24.29 3.72
C VAL A 14 -0.16 23.30 4.88
N GLU A 15 -1.22 23.40 5.64
CA GLU A 15 -1.53 22.44 6.69
C GLU A 15 -1.93 21.09 6.06
N ASN A 16 -0.97 20.18 5.95
CA ASN A 16 -1.29 18.78 5.70
C ASN A 16 -1.79 18.18 7.02
N PRO A 17 -3.06 17.75 7.11
CA PRO A 17 -3.64 17.23 8.33
C PRO A 17 -2.93 15.98 8.86
N PHE A 18 -2.18 15.28 8.02
CA PHE A 18 -1.41 14.09 8.41
C PHE A 18 0.03 14.40 8.84
N ARG A 19 0.52 15.63 8.65
CA ARG A 19 1.91 16.00 8.94
C ARG A 19 2.28 15.88 10.43
N SER A 20 1.33 16.12 11.31
CA SER A 20 1.51 16.03 12.77
C SER A 20 1.23 14.63 13.34
N ILE A 21 0.57 13.77 12.56
CA ILE A 21 0.07 12.47 13.02
C ILE A 21 1.00 11.34 12.58
N ILE A 22 1.58 11.45 11.39
CA ILE A 22 2.52 10.46 10.85
C ILE A 22 3.91 10.74 11.44
N PRO A 23 4.54 9.80 12.20
CA PRO A 23 5.81 10.03 12.89
C PRO A 23 7.03 10.01 11.96
N TYR A 24 6.79 10.12 10.66
CA TYR A 24 7.82 10.14 9.63
C TYR A 24 7.94 11.52 9.01
N LYS A 25 9.17 11.96 8.77
CA LYS A 25 9.42 13.15 8.00
C LYS A 25 9.07 12.88 6.54
N PRO A 26 8.25 13.74 5.87
CA PRO A 26 8.01 13.60 4.44
C PRO A 26 9.31 13.62 3.64
N TYR A 27 9.42 12.79 2.63
CA TYR A 27 10.51 12.82 1.66
C TYR A 27 10.41 14.08 0.80
N TYR A 28 9.20 14.40 0.36
CA TYR A 28 8.83 15.70 -0.20
C TYR A 28 7.35 15.96 0.04
N PHE A 29 6.94 17.20 -0.15
CA PHE A 29 5.53 17.59 -0.11
C PHE A 29 5.22 18.62 -1.19
N THR A 30 3.95 18.72 -1.53
CA THR A 30 3.36 19.67 -2.47
C THR A 30 2.25 20.42 -1.76
N GLU A 31 1.61 21.36 -2.45
CA GLU A 31 0.42 22.06 -1.95
C GLU A 31 -0.70 21.10 -1.52
N HIS A 32 -0.84 19.96 -2.20
CA HIS A 32 -1.96 19.03 -2.00
C HIS A 32 -1.54 17.65 -1.48
N GLY A 33 -0.30 17.43 -1.10
CA GLY A 33 0.10 16.11 -0.64
C GLY A 33 1.54 16.02 -0.13
N SER A 34 1.82 14.87 0.46
CA SER A 34 3.15 14.52 0.95
C SER A 34 3.53 13.10 0.54
N ALA A 35 4.80 12.91 0.20
CA ALA A 35 5.36 11.58 -0.04
C ALA A 35 6.22 11.16 1.14
N TYR A 36 6.07 9.91 1.55
CA TYR A 36 6.83 9.31 2.63
C TYR A 36 7.63 8.13 2.12
N LEU A 37 8.90 8.05 2.50
CA LEU A 37 9.74 6.86 2.30
C LEU A 37 9.71 6.06 3.61
N ALA A 38 8.76 5.16 3.73
CA ALA A 38 8.54 4.35 4.92
C ALA A 38 7.74 3.07 4.58
N ASP A 39 7.68 2.13 5.51
CA ASP A 39 6.76 1.01 5.41
C ASP A 39 5.31 1.52 5.49
N SER A 40 4.50 1.23 4.47
CA SER A 40 3.13 1.73 4.37
C SER A 40 2.21 1.16 5.47
N LEU A 41 2.48 -0.06 5.95
CA LEU A 41 1.73 -0.65 7.05
C LEU A 41 1.95 0.15 8.34
N GLU A 42 3.21 0.50 8.63
CA GLU A 42 3.55 1.31 9.80
C GLU A 42 3.01 2.75 9.68
N VAL A 43 3.04 3.33 8.48
CA VAL A 43 2.42 4.64 8.24
C VAL A 43 0.92 4.58 8.53
N MET A 44 0.22 3.62 7.97
CA MET A 44 -1.23 3.49 8.16
C MET A 44 -1.62 3.28 9.62
N LYS A 45 -0.87 2.50 10.40
CA LYS A 45 -1.13 2.31 11.85
C LYS A 45 -1.19 3.62 12.64
N ASN A 46 -0.51 4.65 12.16
CA ASN A 46 -0.48 5.97 12.78
C ASN A 46 -1.52 6.95 12.19
N MET A 47 -2.23 6.57 11.13
CA MET A 47 -3.30 7.39 10.56
C MET A 47 -4.58 7.27 11.37
N PRO A 48 -5.40 8.33 11.45
CA PRO A 48 -6.72 8.25 12.07
C PRO A 48 -7.63 7.24 11.37
N GLU A 49 -8.57 6.69 12.11
CA GLU A 49 -9.66 5.89 11.54
C GLU A 49 -10.55 6.76 10.65
N SER A 50 -11.14 6.15 9.62
CA SER A 50 -12.09 6.82 8.72
C SER A 50 -11.59 8.17 8.18
N SER A 51 -10.31 8.23 7.78
CA SER A 51 -9.64 9.48 7.37
C SER A 51 -9.26 9.53 5.88
N VAL A 52 -9.49 8.45 5.14
CA VAL A 52 -9.07 8.28 3.74
C VAL A 52 -10.28 7.93 2.88
N ASN A 53 -10.51 8.70 1.82
CA ASN A 53 -11.61 8.44 0.88
C ASN A 53 -11.22 7.49 -0.25
N LEU A 54 -9.93 7.42 -0.58
CA LEU A 54 -9.46 6.59 -1.69
C LEU A 54 -8.08 6.01 -1.38
N ILE A 55 -7.97 4.70 -1.51
CA ILE A 55 -6.68 4.00 -1.53
C ILE A 55 -6.47 3.42 -2.93
N VAL A 56 -5.33 3.75 -3.56
CA VAL A 56 -4.90 3.15 -4.83
C VAL A 56 -3.55 2.50 -4.60
N THR A 57 -3.44 1.21 -4.88
CA THR A 57 -2.20 0.47 -4.67
C THR A 57 -1.91 -0.53 -5.78
N SER A 58 -0.63 -0.74 -6.06
CA SER A 58 -0.11 -1.82 -6.89
C SER A 58 0.94 -2.58 -6.06
N PRO A 59 0.51 -3.53 -5.22
CA PRO A 59 1.42 -4.24 -4.34
C PRO A 59 2.40 -5.13 -5.13
N PRO A 60 3.54 -5.51 -4.55
CA PRO A 60 4.43 -6.48 -5.18
C PRO A 60 3.67 -7.75 -5.56
N TYR A 61 3.75 -8.18 -6.82
CA TYR A 61 3.05 -9.39 -7.28
C TYR A 61 3.76 -10.65 -6.80
N ALA A 62 3.02 -11.73 -6.64
CA ALA A 62 3.56 -13.05 -6.28
C ALA A 62 4.31 -13.69 -7.47
N LEU A 63 5.41 -13.10 -7.89
CA LEU A 63 6.20 -13.53 -9.03
C LEU A 63 7.07 -14.75 -8.70
N VAL A 64 7.24 -15.64 -9.67
CA VAL A 64 8.14 -16.79 -9.56
C VAL A 64 9.58 -16.36 -9.31
N TYR A 65 10.02 -15.28 -9.96
CA TYR A 65 11.33 -14.68 -9.76
C TYR A 65 11.22 -13.53 -8.76
N LYS A 66 11.92 -13.67 -7.63
CA LYS A 66 11.97 -12.64 -6.61
C LYS A 66 12.67 -11.39 -7.14
N LYS A 67 12.10 -10.23 -6.79
CA LYS A 67 12.67 -8.93 -7.10
C LYS A 67 13.43 -8.39 -5.88
N GLU A 68 14.33 -7.44 -6.09
CA GLU A 68 15.14 -6.83 -5.01
C GLU A 68 14.28 -6.16 -3.93
N TYR A 69 13.13 -5.61 -4.31
CA TYR A 69 12.17 -5.02 -3.37
C TYR A 69 11.37 -6.06 -2.56
N GLY A 70 11.65 -7.35 -2.76
CA GLY A 70 10.93 -8.46 -2.14
C GLY A 70 9.53 -8.69 -2.73
N ASN A 71 9.12 -9.94 -2.74
CA ASN A 71 7.75 -10.33 -3.06
C ASN A 71 7.44 -11.66 -2.36
N VAL A 72 6.20 -11.81 -1.95
CA VAL A 72 5.72 -12.99 -1.25
C VAL A 72 5.31 -14.06 -2.25
N ASP A 73 5.55 -15.33 -1.91
CA ASP A 73 5.11 -16.46 -2.75
C ASP A 73 3.57 -16.53 -2.79
N ALA A 74 3.02 -17.02 -3.90
CA ALA A 74 1.56 -17.07 -4.12
C ALA A 74 0.79 -17.76 -2.97
N ASN A 75 1.35 -18.83 -2.40
CA ASN A 75 0.72 -19.56 -1.29
C ASN A 75 0.63 -18.78 0.03
N ALA A 76 1.48 -17.79 0.23
CA ALA A 76 1.50 -16.94 1.42
C ALA A 76 0.91 -15.54 1.17
N TYR A 77 0.60 -15.22 -0.08
CA TYR A 77 0.27 -13.86 -0.50
C TYR A 77 -1.00 -13.33 0.16
N VAL A 78 -2.06 -14.10 0.17
CA VAL A 78 -3.33 -13.69 0.76
C VAL A 78 -3.14 -13.37 2.24
N LYS A 79 -2.51 -14.28 3.00
CA LYS A 79 -2.25 -14.06 4.43
C LYS A 79 -1.43 -12.78 4.68
N TRP A 80 -0.37 -12.58 3.90
CA TRP A 80 0.45 -11.37 3.99
C TRP A 80 -0.34 -10.10 3.68
N PHE A 81 -1.20 -10.13 2.65
CA PHE A 81 -1.98 -8.96 2.24
C PHE A 81 -3.08 -8.60 3.25
N MET A 82 -3.58 -9.58 4.01
CA MET A 82 -4.64 -9.33 4.99
C MET A 82 -4.21 -8.40 6.13
N ASP A 83 -2.92 -8.33 6.46
CA ASP A 83 -2.40 -7.34 7.42
C ASP A 83 -2.61 -5.90 6.91
N PHE A 84 -2.43 -5.68 5.60
CA PHE A 84 -2.74 -4.41 4.95
C PHE A 84 -4.25 -4.17 4.87
N ALA A 85 -5.02 -5.19 4.54
CA ALA A 85 -6.48 -5.09 4.45
C ALA A 85 -7.12 -4.66 5.78
N ASP A 86 -6.58 -5.07 6.92
CA ASP A 86 -7.00 -4.60 8.24
C ASP A 86 -6.82 -3.09 8.38
N GLN A 87 -5.69 -2.57 7.94
CA GLN A 87 -5.43 -1.14 7.99
C GLN A 87 -6.22 -0.37 6.93
N PHE A 88 -6.40 -0.92 5.74
CA PHE A 88 -7.27 -0.29 4.72
C PHE A 88 -8.70 -0.12 5.24
N LEU A 89 -9.27 -1.17 5.83
CA LEU A 89 -10.62 -1.10 6.41
C LEU A 89 -10.72 -0.07 7.53
N ARG A 90 -9.69 0.04 8.36
CA ARG A 90 -9.66 0.98 9.49
C ARG A 90 -9.56 2.44 9.04
N VAL A 91 -8.70 2.74 8.05
CA VAL A 91 -8.45 4.13 7.64
C VAL A 91 -9.44 4.64 6.59
N LEU A 92 -10.08 3.76 5.81
CA LEU A 92 -11.10 4.18 4.84
C LEU A 92 -12.34 4.73 5.54
N THR A 93 -12.92 5.77 4.95
CA THR A 93 -14.26 6.24 5.31
C THR A 93 -15.32 5.20 4.89
N GLU A 94 -16.52 5.30 5.42
CA GLU A 94 -17.63 4.38 5.12
C GLU A 94 -17.96 4.33 3.61
N ASP A 95 -17.85 5.45 2.93
CA ASP A 95 -18.04 5.61 1.49
C ASP A 95 -16.72 5.56 0.69
N GLY A 96 -15.61 5.20 1.35
CA GLY A 96 -14.29 5.17 0.75
C GLY A 96 -14.12 4.04 -0.27
N SER A 97 -13.14 4.19 -1.15
CA SER A 97 -12.86 3.23 -2.21
C SER A 97 -11.45 2.64 -2.09
N LEU A 98 -11.34 1.34 -2.34
CA LEU A 98 -10.08 0.62 -2.45
C LEU A 98 -9.87 0.12 -3.88
N VAL A 99 -8.81 0.59 -4.54
CA VAL A 99 -8.41 0.17 -5.88
C VAL A 99 -7.09 -0.59 -5.80
N ILE A 100 -7.08 -1.84 -6.23
CA ILE A 100 -5.91 -2.71 -6.23
C ILE A 100 -5.57 -3.11 -7.66
N ASN A 101 -4.40 -2.70 -8.15
CA ASN A 101 -3.86 -3.20 -9.39
C ASN A 101 -2.97 -4.41 -9.11
N ILE A 102 -3.44 -5.61 -9.49
CA ILE A 102 -2.75 -6.86 -9.22
C ILE A 102 -2.79 -7.78 -10.44
N GLY A 103 -1.66 -8.43 -10.74
CA GLY A 103 -1.52 -9.39 -11.83
C GLY A 103 -1.40 -10.82 -11.33
N GLY A 104 -1.76 -11.77 -12.20
CA GLY A 104 -1.54 -13.19 -11.95
C GLY A 104 -0.07 -13.60 -12.09
N SER A 105 0.27 -14.75 -11.54
CA SER A 105 1.59 -15.38 -11.71
C SER A 105 1.49 -16.83 -12.17
N TRP A 106 2.62 -17.40 -12.58
CA TRP A 106 2.73 -18.83 -12.91
C TRP A 106 3.03 -19.64 -11.66
N ASN A 107 2.55 -20.88 -11.62
CA ASN A 107 3.01 -21.84 -10.64
C ASN A 107 4.41 -22.33 -11.02
N ARG A 108 5.33 -22.28 -10.07
CA ARG A 108 6.72 -22.67 -10.31
C ARG A 108 6.81 -24.14 -10.76
N GLY A 109 7.46 -24.38 -11.91
CA GLY A 109 7.66 -25.73 -12.46
C GLY A 109 6.40 -26.40 -13.03
N LYS A 110 5.31 -25.67 -13.21
CA LYS A 110 4.05 -26.20 -13.78
C LYS A 110 3.54 -25.27 -14.88
N PRO A 111 2.91 -25.78 -15.93
CA PRO A 111 2.33 -24.97 -17.01
C PRO A 111 0.94 -24.42 -16.63
N THR A 112 0.77 -24.01 -15.37
CA THR A 112 -0.50 -23.52 -14.83
C THR A 112 -0.31 -22.18 -14.14
N ARG A 113 -1.35 -21.36 -14.13
CA ARG A 113 -1.36 -20.09 -13.41
C ARG A 113 -1.77 -20.29 -11.95
N SER A 114 -1.23 -19.45 -11.08
CA SER A 114 -1.68 -19.34 -9.71
C SER A 114 -3.04 -18.61 -9.64
N THR A 115 -3.85 -18.96 -8.67
CA THR A 115 -5.17 -18.37 -8.41
C THR A 115 -5.15 -17.32 -7.31
N TYR A 116 -3.98 -16.99 -6.78
CA TYR A 116 -3.84 -16.13 -5.59
C TYR A 116 -4.58 -14.79 -5.68
N GLN A 117 -4.67 -14.17 -6.86
CA GLN A 117 -5.38 -12.91 -7.05
C GLN A 117 -6.91 -13.08 -6.91
N PHE A 118 -7.45 -14.24 -7.31
CA PHE A 118 -8.87 -14.54 -7.12
C PHE A 118 -9.19 -14.89 -5.67
N GLU A 119 -8.31 -15.63 -5.01
CA GLU A 119 -8.40 -15.93 -3.58
C GLU A 119 -8.34 -14.64 -2.75
N LEU A 120 -7.45 -13.71 -3.11
CA LEU A 120 -7.38 -12.40 -2.48
C LEU A 120 -8.69 -11.63 -2.61
N ILE A 121 -9.30 -11.56 -3.80
CA ILE A 121 -10.59 -10.88 -4.01
C ILE A 121 -11.67 -11.48 -3.12
N ILE A 122 -11.74 -12.81 -3.02
CA ILE A 122 -12.73 -13.50 -2.18
C ILE A 122 -12.54 -13.14 -0.70
N GLU A 123 -11.32 -13.16 -0.20
CA GLU A 123 -11.04 -12.82 1.20
C GLU A 123 -11.27 -11.33 1.51
N LEU A 124 -10.95 -10.44 0.56
CA LEU A 124 -11.28 -9.02 0.69
C LEU A 124 -12.80 -8.79 0.69
N ALA A 125 -13.55 -9.44 -0.21
CA ALA A 125 -15.01 -9.32 -0.24
C ALA A 125 -15.65 -9.75 1.09
N LYS A 126 -15.19 -10.85 1.68
CA LYS A 126 -15.65 -11.28 3.00
C LYS A 126 -15.32 -10.25 4.09
N LYS A 127 -14.09 -9.70 4.07
CA LYS A 127 -13.62 -8.76 5.08
C LYS A 127 -14.33 -7.41 5.02
N PHE A 128 -14.59 -6.93 3.81
CA PHE A 128 -15.26 -5.64 3.57
C PHE A 128 -16.78 -5.77 3.47
N HIS A 129 -17.33 -6.97 3.65
CA HIS A 129 -18.78 -7.26 3.59
C HIS A 129 -19.44 -6.85 2.26
N LEU A 130 -18.74 -7.12 1.15
CA LEU A 130 -19.20 -6.82 -0.22
C LEU A 130 -20.06 -7.97 -0.77
#